data_e74bac6b0d028f7a7326755e99cde280
#
_entry.id   e74bac6b0d028f7a7326755e99cde280
#
_cell.length_a   1.000
_cell.length_b   1.000
_cell.length_c   1.000
_cell.angle_alpha   90.00
_cell.angle_beta   90.00
_cell.angle_gamma   90.00
#
_symmetry.space_group_name_H-M   'P 1'
#
loop_
_entity.id
_entity.type
_entity.pdbx_description
1 polymer ?
#
loop_
_entity_poly.entity_id
_entity_poly.type
_entity_poly.pdbx_seq_one_letter_code
_entity_poly.pdbx_strand_id
1 'polypeptide(L)'
;MEVDRSTVPTPVPWRPITVAAVAVAGVLLAVAGRYGWHRDELYFLAAGKHLAWGYIDQPPLTPAVARLAHEVAPGNLYLLRLLPALTTGLTVAFGGLIAHELGANRRGQVFGALALATGGFALGAGHLLSTAATDLCAWFALLWLFARILRTTDGRLWVAFGGVAGVALLNKDLVPLLAISLLVGLAVERRWDVLATPWLPAGMALALVIALPNLLWQADHGWPQADMADALAERLAGENRATLLPAQLLFIGPFLIPSLWHGARWLRHHPRFRPLLWAWPAGLLVTFASAGRPYYVLPLTTIVAIAGIVAATTSDSERSRRLPTVIFANGIGALVLALPLLPVSLLDTIPVADVNEATVETIGWPELVDQVAAVVDGLPASDREHLVLLTGSYGEAGALDLFGPDRGLPAATSPQNSYPDLRWPTDDDATVVAIRFERAYLDRFFDSCELMAHVDNGLDIDNEVQGQPIYVCRGLRGTWAQLEPEMRYLS
;
A
#
# COMPACT_ATOMS: atom_id res chain seq x y z
N MET A 1 -8.52 -14.91 48.05
CA MET A 1 -8.11 -14.53 46.67
C MET A 1 -9.39 -14.05 45.97
N GLU A 2 -9.73 -12.78 46.23
CA GLU A 2 -10.91 -12.15 45.62
C GLU A 2 -10.62 -12.02 44.14
N VAL A 3 -11.39 -12.70 43.31
CA VAL A 3 -11.39 -12.47 41.87
C VAL A 3 -11.93 -11.07 41.65
N ASP A 4 -11.04 -10.15 41.28
CA ASP A 4 -11.39 -8.77 40.94
C ASP A 4 -12.45 -8.80 39.81
N ARG A 5 -13.71 -8.59 40.19
CA ARG A 5 -14.87 -8.56 39.30
C ARG A 5 -14.90 -7.34 38.37
N SER A 6 -13.83 -6.50 38.40
CA SER A 6 -13.74 -5.28 37.57
C SER A 6 -13.28 -5.50 36.13
N THR A 7 -13.13 -6.76 35.68
CA THR A 7 -12.46 -7.04 34.38
C THR A 7 -13.34 -7.60 33.27
N VAL A 8 -14.68 -7.51 33.37
CA VAL A 8 -15.50 -7.80 32.19
C VAL A 8 -15.42 -6.58 31.27
N PRO A 9 -14.86 -6.74 30.06
CA PRO A 9 -14.76 -5.61 29.13
C PRO A 9 -16.16 -5.04 28.84
N THR A 10 -16.25 -3.70 28.77
CA THR A 10 -17.49 -3.03 28.39
C THR A 10 -17.93 -3.53 27.00
N PRO A 11 -19.19 -3.95 26.80
CA PRO A 11 -19.68 -4.46 25.53
C PRO A 11 -19.35 -3.52 24.36
N VAL A 12 -18.98 -4.14 23.21
CA VAL A 12 -18.61 -3.38 22.02
C VAL A 12 -19.81 -2.58 21.50
N PRO A 13 -19.68 -1.26 21.32
CA PRO A 13 -20.72 -0.40 20.76
C PRO A 13 -20.76 -0.52 19.24
N TRP A 14 -21.25 -1.67 18.72
CA TRP A 14 -21.20 -1.99 17.29
C TRP A 14 -21.79 -0.90 16.40
N ARG A 15 -22.95 -0.31 16.79
CA ARG A 15 -23.60 0.71 15.95
C ARG A 15 -22.68 1.87 15.59
N PRO A 16 -22.10 2.66 16.53
CA PRO A 16 -21.22 3.75 16.16
C PRO A 16 -19.92 3.32 15.47
N ILE A 17 -19.36 2.16 15.81
CA ILE A 17 -18.17 1.63 15.13
C ILE A 17 -18.48 1.26 13.68
N THR A 18 -19.58 0.54 13.45
CA THR A 18 -20.02 0.19 12.08
C THR A 18 -20.37 1.44 11.27
N VAL A 19 -21.03 2.42 11.88
CA VAL A 19 -21.32 3.71 11.21
C VAL A 19 -20.02 4.40 10.79
N ALA A 20 -19.00 4.45 11.65
CA ALA A 20 -17.71 5.05 11.31
C ALA A 20 -17.01 4.27 10.18
N ALA A 21 -17.01 2.93 10.25
CA ALA A 21 -16.42 2.06 9.22
C ALA A 21 -17.10 2.23 7.85
N VAL A 22 -18.43 2.21 7.84
CA VAL A 22 -19.23 2.38 6.61
C VAL A 22 -19.11 3.80 6.06
N ALA A 23 -19.06 4.82 6.94
CA ALA A 23 -18.87 6.20 6.51
C ALA A 23 -17.52 6.41 5.83
N VAL A 24 -16.44 5.85 6.36
CA VAL A 24 -15.11 5.91 5.71
C VAL A 24 -15.13 5.19 4.36
N ALA A 25 -15.62 3.96 4.29
CA ALA A 25 -15.73 3.25 3.03
C ALA A 25 -16.61 4.01 2.01
N GLY A 26 -17.72 4.60 2.47
CA GLY A 26 -18.60 5.41 1.64
C GLY A 26 -17.93 6.68 1.11
N VAL A 27 -17.16 7.39 1.94
CA VAL A 27 -16.38 8.57 1.51
C VAL A 27 -15.35 8.17 0.45
N LEU A 28 -14.59 7.09 0.69
CA LEU A 28 -13.59 6.60 -0.25
C LEU A 28 -14.22 6.23 -1.60
N LEU A 29 -15.35 5.54 -1.59
CA LEU A 29 -16.09 5.21 -2.81
C LEU A 29 -16.68 6.45 -3.49
N ALA A 30 -17.17 7.42 -2.73
CA ALA A 30 -17.73 8.66 -3.31
C ALA A 30 -16.68 9.46 -4.10
N VAL A 31 -15.40 9.35 -3.74
CA VAL A 31 -14.29 10.02 -4.45
C VAL A 31 -13.49 9.09 -5.36
N ALA A 32 -13.85 7.79 -5.45
CA ALA A 32 -13.09 6.78 -6.17
C ALA A 32 -12.87 7.09 -7.67
N GLY A 33 -13.78 7.81 -8.31
CA GLY A 33 -13.66 8.20 -9.73
C GLY A 33 -12.90 9.52 -9.95
N ARG A 34 -12.39 10.18 -8.91
CA ARG A 34 -11.74 11.49 -9.06
C ARG A 34 -10.27 11.35 -9.43
N TYR A 35 -9.77 12.28 -10.23
CA TYR A 35 -8.42 12.44 -10.77
C TYR A 35 -7.97 11.35 -11.75
N GLY A 36 -8.53 10.17 -11.76
CA GLY A 36 -8.18 9.10 -12.70
C GLY A 36 -7.50 7.89 -12.05
N TRP A 37 -6.78 7.15 -12.84
CA TRP A 37 -6.10 5.91 -12.49
C TRP A 37 -4.72 6.18 -11.90
N HIS A 38 -4.35 5.45 -10.87
CA HIS A 38 -2.97 5.46 -10.38
C HIS A 38 -2.10 4.49 -11.18
N ARG A 39 -0.83 4.81 -11.35
CA ARG A 39 0.12 3.97 -12.10
C ARG A 39 0.12 2.50 -11.64
N ASP A 40 0.07 2.26 -10.31
CA ASP A 40 0.04 0.91 -9.76
C ASP A 40 -1.25 0.17 -10.14
N GLU A 41 -2.39 0.87 -10.19
CA GLU A 41 -3.67 0.28 -10.61
C GLU A 41 -3.61 -0.19 -12.07
N LEU A 42 -2.99 0.60 -12.94
CA LEU A 42 -2.75 0.26 -14.34
C LEU A 42 -1.83 -0.97 -14.46
N TYR A 43 -0.78 -1.04 -13.66
CA TYR A 43 0.11 -2.19 -13.59
C TYR A 43 -0.61 -3.44 -13.06
N PHE A 44 -1.40 -3.35 -12.00
CA PHE A 44 -2.14 -4.50 -11.47
C PHE A 44 -3.18 -5.03 -12.48
N LEU A 45 -3.74 -4.18 -13.32
CA LEU A 45 -4.60 -4.63 -14.43
C LEU A 45 -3.79 -5.44 -15.45
N ALA A 46 -2.60 -4.98 -15.82
CA ALA A 46 -1.72 -5.72 -16.73
C ALA A 46 -1.28 -7.06 -16.12
N ALA A 47 -0.78 -7.06 -14.89
CA ALA A 47 -0.40 -8.27 -14.16
C ALA A 47 -1.60 -9.23 -13.98
N GLY A 48 -2.79 -8.70 -13.72
CA GLY A 48 -4.03 -9.46 -13.59
C GLY A 48 -4.46 -10.20 -14.86
N LYS A 49 -4.04 -9.75 -16.05
CA LYS A 49 -4.26 -10.49 -17.31
C LYS A 49 -3.39 -11.76 -17.39
N HIS A 50 -2.31 -11.81 -16.62
CA HIS A 50 -1.32 -12.89 -16.57
C HIS A 50 -1.19 -13.43 -15.14
N LEU A 51 -2.27 -14.04 -14.60
CA LEU A 51 -2.29 -14.51 -13.22
C LEU A 51 -1.21 -15.56 -12.94
N ALA A 52 -0.41 -15.28 -11.94
CA ALA A 52 0.62 -16.16 -11.41
C ALA A 52 0.54 -16.23 -9.88
N TRP A 53 1.21 -17.18 -9.26
CA TRP A 53 1.28 -17.29 -7.79
C TRP A 53 2.27 -16.32 -7.16
N GLY A 54 2.95 -15.50 -7.97
CA GLY A 54 3.84 -14.43 -7.54
C GLY A 54 4.27 -13.60 -8.74
N TYR A 55 4.85 -12.45 -8.44
CA TYR A 55 5.46 -11.52 -9.37
C TYR A 55 6.79 -11.07 -8.75
N ILE A 56 7.63 -10.40 -9.53
CA ILE A 56 8.94 -9.95 -9.05
C ILE A 56 8.81 -9.00 -7.85
N ASP A 57 7.81 -8.16 -7.87
CA ASP A 57 7.62 -7.06 -6.92
C ASP A 57 6.50 -7.30 -5.90
N GLN A 58 5.71 -8.37 -6.06
CA GLN A 58 4.54 -8.58 -5.20
C GLN A 58 3.97 -10.01 -5.23
N PRO A 59 3.30 -10.44 -4.15
CA PRO A 59 2.48 -11.63 -4.11
C PRO A 59 1.18 -11.50 -4.95
N PRO A 60 0.40 -12.59 -5.13
CA PRO A 60 -0.66 -12.68 -6.15
C PRO A 60 -1.96 -11.95 -5.85
N LEU A 61 -2.25 -11.56 -4.59
CA LEU A 61 -3.62 -11.16 -4.20
C LEU A 61 -4.10 -9.90 -4.91
N THR A 62 -3.27 -8.85 -4.96
CA THR A 62 -3.68 -7.58 -5.56
C THR A 62 -3.90 -7.68 -7.08
N PRO A 63 -3.03 -8.31 -7.88
CA PRO A 63 -3.33 -8.61 -9.29
C PRO A 63 -4.59 -9.47 -9.50
N ALA A 64 -4.84 -10.45 -8.65
CA ALA A 64 -6.06 -11.26 -8.73
C ALA A 64 -7.34 -10.44 -8.48
N VAL A 65 -7.28 -9.50 -7.54
CA VAL A 65 -8.38 -8.55 -7.28
C VAL A 65 -8.59 -7.61 -8.47
N ALA A 66 -7.52 -7.07 -9.05
CA ALA A 66 -7.60 -6.25 -10.26
C ALA A 66 -8.23 -7.01 -11.43
N ARG A 67 -7.84 -8.28 -11.61
CA ARG A 67 -8.44 -9.18 -12.61
C ARG A 67 -9.93 -9.36 -12.38
N LEU A 68 -10.35 -9.70 -11.16
CA LEU A 68 -11.76 -9.89 -10.83
C LEU A 68 -12.59 -8.63 -11.09
N ALA A 69 -12.09 -7.47 -10.68
CA ALA A 69 -12.75 -6.20 -10.91
C ALA A 69 -12.90 -5.91 -12.41
N HIS A 70 -11.86 -6.15 -13.20
CA HIS A 70 -11.86 -5.95 -14.64
C HIS A 70 -12.82 -6.91 -15.37
N GLU A 71 -12.89 -8.18 -14.98
CA GLU A 71 -13.82 -9.15 -15.58
C GLU A 71 -15.29 -8.82 -15.31
N VAL A 72 -15.59 -8.31 -14.11
CA VAL A 72 -16.97 -7.92 -13.74
C VAL A 72 -17.39 -6.63 -14.44
N ALA A 73 -16.53 -5.64 -14.50
CA ALA A 73 -16.80 -4.36 -15.14
C ALA A 73 -15.50 -3.73 -15.67
N PRO A 74 -15.14 -4.00 -16.95
CA PRO A 74 -13.93 -3.46 -17.55
C PRO A 74 -13.84 -1.94 -17.44
N GLY A 75 -12.68 -1.42 -17.02
CA GLY A 75 -12.46 0.03 -16.90
C GLY A 75 -13.22 0.72 -15.77
N ASN A 76 -13.89 -0.02 -14.89
CA ASN A 76 -14.64 0.56 -13.79
C ASN A 76 -13.77 0.79 -12.54
N LEU A 77 -13.36 2.03 -12.33
CA LEU A 77 -12.51 2.45 -11.24
C LEU A 77 -13.18 2.29 -9.84
N TYR A 78 -14.51 2.45 -9.77
CA TYR A 78 -15.24 2.25 -8.51
C TYR A 78 -15.21 0.80 -8.05
N LEU A 79 -15.32 -0.16 -8.98
CA LEU A 79 -15.24 -1.57 -8.63
C LEU A 79 -13.81 -1.98 -8.27
N LEU A 80 -12.81 -1.43 -8.97
CA LEU A 80 -11.40 -1.66 -8.67
C LEU A 80 -11.06 -1.19 -7.24
N ARG A 81 -11.55 -0.01 -6.86
CA ARG A 81 -11.30 0.62 -5.55
C ARG A 81 -12.25 0.14 -4.43
N LEU A 82 -13.16 -0.79 -4.72
CA LEU A 82 -14.08 -1.33 -3.73
C LEU A 82 -13.34 -2.05 -2.59
N LEU A 83 -12.38 -2.93 -2.93
CA LEU A 83 -11.63 -3.68 -1.90
C LEU A 83 -10.84 -2.77 -0.97
N PRO A 84 -9.99 -1.83 -1.44
CA PRO A 84 -9.29 -0.91 -0.54
C PRO A 84 -10.24 -0.07 0.32
N ALA A 85 -11.38 0.38 -0.20
CA ALA A 85 -12.36 1.09 0.59
C ALA A 85 -12.98 0.22 1.71
N LEU A 86 -13.32 -1.03 1.42
CA LEU A 86 -13.86 -1.97 2.40
C LEU A 86 -12.82 -2.38 3.45
N THR A 87 -11.58 -2.67 3.05
CA THR A 87 -10.51 -3.02 3.99
C THR A 87 -10.15 -1.85 4.89
N THR A 88 -10.21 -0.61 4.39
CA THR A 88 -10.04 0.59 5.23
C THR A 88 -11.19 0.75 6.22
N GLY A 89 -12.44 0.51 5.82
CA GLY A 89 -13.57 0.46 6.74
C GLY A 89 -13.38 -0.61 7.83
N LEU A 90 -12.91 -1.81 7.50
CA LEU A 90 -12.59 -2.85 8.48
C LEU A 90 -11.44 -2.44 9.41
N THR A 91 -10.42 -1.75 8.88
CA THR A 91 -9.33 -1.18 9.69
C THR A 91 -9.86 -0.25 10.76
N VAL A 92 -10.82 0.62 10.42
CA VAL A 92 -11.50 1.49 11.39
C VAL A 92 -12.19 0.66 12.49
N ALA A 93 -12.89 -0.41 12.13
CA ALA A 93 -13.51 -1.28 13.11
C ALA A 93 -12.50 -1.95 14.05
N PHE A 94 -11.35 -2.39 13.53
CA PHE A 94 -10.28 -2.96 14.35
C PHE A 94 -9.72 -1.95 15.36
N GLY A 95 -9.66 -0.65 15.07
CA GLY A 95 -9.29 0.37 16.04
C GLY A 95 -10.18 0.36 17.29
N GLY A 96 -11.49 0.23 17.10
CA GLY A 96 -12.44 0.09 18.19
C GLY A 96 -12.32 -1.22 18.95
N LEU A 97 -12.08 -2.32 18.22
CA LEU A 97 -11.87 -3.66 18.81
C LEU A 97 -10.56 -3.74 19.60
N ILE A 98 -9.48 -3.14 19.13
CA ILE A 98 -8.22 -3.04 19.88
C ILE A 98 -8.45 -2.25 21.17
N ALA A 99 -9.12 -1.09 21.11
CA ALA A 99 -9.44 -0.31 22.29
C ALA A 99 -10.29 -1.13 23.29
N HIS A 100 -11.22 -1.96 22.80
CA HIS A 100 -11.99 -2.90 23.64
C HIS A 100 -11.08 -3.92 24.34
N GLU A 101 -10.14 -4.55 23.62
CA GLU A 101 -9.22 -5.53 24.22
C GLU A 101 -8.31 -4.87 25.28
N LEU A 102 -7.94 -3.59 25.09
CA LEU A 102 -7.19 -2.80 26.06
C LEU A 102 -8.04 -2.33 27.25
N GLY A 103 -9.33 -2.66 27.32
CA GLY A 103 -10.20 -2.36 28.45
C GLY A 103 -10.91 -0.99 28.39
N ALA A 104 -11.00 -0.38 27.22
CA ALA A 104 -11.69 0.89 27.06
C ALA A 104 -13.19 0.81 27.38
N ASN A 105 -13.74 1.90 27.93
CA ASN A 105 -15.17 2.10 27.99
C ASN A 105 -15.76 2.35 26.58
N ARG A 106 -17.10 2.39 26.44
CA ARG A 106 -17.76 2.59 25.14
C ARG A 106 -17.25 3.79 24.36
N ARG A 107 -16.97 4.91 25.06
CA ARG A 107 -16.45 6.14 24.45
C ARG A 107 -15.03 5.94 23.92
N GLY A 108 -14.16 5.29 24.68
CA GLY A 108 -12.79 4.96 24.27
C GLY A 108 -12.74 4.02 23.06
N GLN A 109 -13.66 3.04 22.99
CA GLN A 109 -13.77 2.16 21.84
C GLN A 109 -14.17 2.91 20.56
N VAL A 110 -15.14 3.83 20.66
CA VAL A 110 -15.54 4.68 19.51
C VAL A 110 -14.38 5.59 19.07
N PHE A 111 -13.69 6.20 20.02
CA PHE A 111 -12.54 7.05 19.68
C PHE A 111 -11.35 6.27 19.13
N GLY A 112 -11.15 5.02 19.55
CA GLY A 112 -10.16 4.13 18.93
C GLY A 112 -10.49 3.85 17.45
N ALA A 113 -11.75 3.63 17.12
CA ALA A 113 -12.20 3.50 15.73
C ALA A 113 -12.01 4.83 14.95
N LEU A 114 -12.42 5.94 15.52
CA LEU A 114 -12.32 7.26 14.89
C LEU A 114 -10.87 7.74 14.71
N ALA A 115 -9.94 7.31 15.56
CA ALA A 115 -8.52 7.59 15.36
C ALA A 115 -7.99 6.99 14.05
N LEU A 116 -8.41 5.77 13.71
CA LEU A 116 -8.09 5.17 12.41
C LEU A 116 -8.87 5.77 11.25
N ALA A 117 -10.13 6.15 11.48
CA ALA A 117 -10.95 6.83 10.47
C ALA A 117 -10.39 8.21 10.05
N THR A 118 -9.54 8.79 10.88
CA THR A 118 -8.93 10.13 10.67
C THR A 118 -7.42 10.04 10.42
N GLY A 119 -6.86 8.85 10.24
CA GLY A 119 -5.46 8.65 9.88
C GLY A 119 -5.21 8.95 8.40
N GLY A 120 -4.30 9.88 8.10
CA GLY A 120 -4.04 10.31 6.72
C GLY A 120 -3.61 9.16 5.81
N PHE A 121 -2.68 8.32 6.27
CA PHE A 121 -2.22 7.16 5.49
C PHE A 121 -3.33 6.14 5.23
N ALA A 122 -4.20 5.87 6.21
CA ALA A 122 -5.30 4.93 6.04
C ALA A 122 -6.30 5.40 4.96
N LEU A 123 -6.58 6.70 4.90
CA LEU A 123 -7.44 7.30 3.88
C LEU A 123 -6.77 7.29 2.50
N GLY A 124 -5.51 7.70 2.39
CA GLY A 124 -4.77 7.71 1.13
C GLY A 124 -4.61 6.31 0.54
N ALA A 125 -4.14 5.34 1.34
CA ALA A 125 -4.02 3.94 0.91
C ALA A 125 -5.38 3.32 0.54
N GLY A 126 -6.45 3.70 1.26
CA GLY A 126 -7.81 3.21 1.01
C GLY A 126 -8.47 3.78 -0.24
N HIS A 127 -7.94 4.87 -0.80
CA HIS A 127 -8.47 5.50 -2.01
C HIS A 127 -8.02 4.78 -3.29
N LEU A 128 -6.90 4.08 -3.27
CA LEU A 128 -6.27 3.44 -4.43
C LEU A 128 -6.20 1.92 -4.25
N LEU A 129 -6.30 1.16 -5.35
CA LEU A 129 -5.94 -0.25 -5.29
C LEU A 129 -4.42 -0.37 -5.22
N SER A 130 -3.95 -0.76 -4.05
CA SER A 130 -2.56 -1.11 -3.80
C SER A 130 -2.47 -2.21 -2.75
N THR A 131 -1.28 -2.76 -2.55
CA THR A 131 -1.06 -3.73 -1.47
C THR A 131 -1.23 -3.10 -0.08
N ALA A 132 -1.12 -1.77 0.04
CA ALA A 132 -1.02 -1.07 1.32
C ALA A 132 -2.31 -1.08 2.15
N ALA A 133 -3.48 -0.85 1.55
CA ALA A 133 -4.76 -0.83 2.29
C ALA A 133 -5.11 -2.20 2.88
N THR A 134 -4.92 -3.26 2.10
CA THR A 134 -5.17 -4.65 2.52
C THR A 134 -4.16 -5.08 3.57
N ASP A 135 -2.88 -4.73 3.42
CA ASP A 135 -1.83 -4.99 4.39
C ASP A 135 -2.10 -4.28 5.72
N LEU A 136 -2.48 -3.00 5.68
CA LEU A 136 -2.87 -2.24 6.87
C LEU A 136 -4.01 -2.92 7.63
N CYS A 137 -5.05 -3.36 6.91
CA CYS A 137 -6.16 -4.10 7.49
C CYS A 137 -5.71 -5.41 8.14
N ALA A 138 -4.87 -6.18 7.46
CA ALA A 138 -4.34 -7.43 7.98
C ALA A 138 -3.51 -7.21 9.25
N TRP A 139 -2.65 -6.20 9.28
CA TRP A 139 -1.87 -5.87 10.47
C TRP A 139 -2.75 -5.47 11.66
N PHE A 140 -3.81 -4.67 11.45
CA PHE A 140 -4.73 -4.33 12.53
C PHE A 140 -5.56 -5.53 12.99
N ALA A 141 -5.91 -6.46 12.11
CA ALA A 141 -6.53 -7.72 12.49
C ALA A 141 -5.58 -8.59 13.33
N LEU A 142 -4.31 -8.72 12.93
CA LEU A 142 -3.28 -9.44 13.67
C LEU A 142 -3.01 -8.81 15.04
N LEU A 143 -2.90 -7.47 15.10
CA LEU A 143 -2.72 -6.74 16.37
C LEU A 143 -3.93 -6.85 17.29
N TRP A 144 -5.15 -6.84 16.74
CA TRP A 144 -6.36 -7.12 17.51
C TRP A 144 -6.35 -8.54 18.09
N LEU A 145 -6.04 -9.55 17.27
CA LEU A 145 -5.94 -10.94 17.73
C LEU A 145 -4.85 -11.09 18.80
N PHE A 146 -3.70 -10.45 18.60
CA PHE A 146 -2.62 -10.49 19.57
C PHE A 146 -2.99 -9.80 20.90
N ALA A 147 -3.62 -8.63 20.86
CA ALA A 147 -4.14 -7.96 22.06
C ALA A 147 -5.17 -8.84 22.79
N ARG A 148 -6.01 -9.55 22.03
CA ARG A 148 -6.98 -10.50 22.57
C ARG A 148 -6.31 -11.73 23.18
N ILE A 149 -5.28 -12.29 22.54
CA ILE A 149 -4.44 -13.36 23.11
C ILE A 149 -3.82 -12.92 24.43
N LEU A 150 -3.23 -11.73 24.47
CA LEU A 150 -2.65 -11.15 25.69
C LEU A 150 -3.69 -10.99 26.81
N ARG A 151 -4.93 -10.64 26.47
CA ARG A 151 -6.01 -10.43 27.44
C ARG A 151 -6.61 -11.74 27.93
N THR A 152 -6.92 -12.67 27.02
CA THR A 152 -7.69 -13.88 27.35
C THR A 152 -6.83 -15.10 27.64
N THR A 153 -5.60 -15.12 27.19
CA THR A 153 -4.70 -16.29 27.17
C THR A 153 -5.29 -17.50 26.42
N ASP A 154 -6.30 -17.28 25.53
CA ASP A 154 -6.87 -18.32 24.70
C ASP A 154 -5.94 -18.64 23.53
N GLY A 155 -5.20 -19.73 23.66
CA GLY A 155 -4.27 -20.19 22.62
C GLY A 155 -4.90 -20.50 21.27
N ARG A 156 -6.21 -20.82 21.20
CA ARG A 156 -6.91 -21.14 19.95
C ARG A 156 -6.88 -19.95 18.96
N LEU A 157 -6.76 -18.75 19.47
CA LEU A 157 -6.66 -17.53 18.65
C LEU A 157 -5.43 -17.51 17.77
N TRP A 158 -4.37 -18.27 18.07
CA TRP A 158 -3.20 -18.42 17.20
C TRP A 158 -3.55 -19.06 15.85
N VAL A 159 -4.59 -19.91 15.78
CA VAL A 159 -5.05 -20.44 14.49
C VAL A 159 -5.69 -19.34 13.63
N ALA A 160 -6.52 -18.48 14.25
CA ALA A 160 -7.08 -17.32 13.55
C ALA A 160 -5.97 -16.33 13.13
N PHE A 161 -4.98 -16.10 14.01
CA PHE A 161 -3.80 -15.28 13.71
C PHE A 161 -3.05 -15.85 12.49
N GLY A 162 -2.80 -17.16 12.48
CA GLY A 162 -2.16 -17.85 11.36
C GLY A 162 -2.95 -17.75 10.05
N GLY A 163 -4.27 -17.87 10.10
CA GLY A 163 -5.13 -17.69 8.93
C GLY A 163 -5.03 -16.29 8.33
N VAL A 164 -5.10 -15.25 9.17
CA VAL A 164 -4.92 -13.85 8.72
C VAL A 164 -3.50 -13.62 8.21
N ALA A 165 -2.48 -14.14 8.90
CA ALA A 165 -1.09 -14.01 8.50
C ALA A 165 -0.82 -14.66 7.13
N GLY A 166 -1.39 -15.86 6.88
CA GLY A 166 -1.27 -16.54 5.59
C GLY A 166 -1.88 -15.73 4.44
N VAL A 167 -3.08 -15.17 4.64
CA VAL A 167 -3.70 -14.29 3.64
C VAL A 167 -2.90 -13.00 3.45
N ALA A 168 -2.37 -12.43 4.52
CA ALA A 168 -1.52 -11.24 4.46
C ALA A 168 -0.25 -11.49 3.63
N LEU A 169 0.38 -12.66 3.76
CA LEU A 169 1.54 -13.07 2.95
C LEU A 169 1.23 -13.23 1.47
N LEU A 170 -0.02 -13.51 1.08
CA LEU A 170 -0.44 -13.48 -0.33
C LEU A 170 -0.64 -12.06 -0.87
N ASN A 171 -0.60 -11.05 -0.01
CA ASN A 171 -0.71 -9.64 -0.38
C ASN A 171 0.61 -8.88 -0.28
N LYS A 172 1.39 -9.14 0.80
CA LYS A 172 2.66 -8.45 1.06
C LYS A 172 3.51 -9.18 2.09
N ASP A 173 4.83 -9.21 1.89
CA ASP A 173 5.78 -9.96 2.73
C ASP A 173 6.19 -9.23 4.02
N LEU A 174 5.24 -8.52 4.68
CA LEU A 174 5.52 -7.75 5.90
C LEU A 174 5.15 -8.48 7.22
N VAL A 175 4.52 -9.64 7.14
CA VAL A 175 4.19 -10.45 8.33
C VAL A 175 5.43 -10.81 9.17
N PRO A 176 6.60 -11.16 8.60
CA PRO A 176 7.81 -11.41 9.38
C PRO A 176 8.26 -10.21 10.21
N LEU A 177 8.15 -8.98 9.70
CA LEU A 177 8.48 -7.76 10.44
C LEU A 177 7.58 -7.60 11.67
N LEU A 178 6.27 -7.82 11.52
CA LEU A 178 5.34 -7.82 12.65
C LEU A 178 5.67 -8.93 13.66
N ALA A 179 5.88 -10.15 13.17
CA ALA A 179 6.19 -11.31 14.02
C ALA A 179 7.46 -11.08 14.86
N ILE A 180 8.53 -10.60 14.24
CA ILE A 180 9.78 -10.24 14.94
C ILE A 180 9.51 -9.18 16.02
N SER A 181 8.75 -8.14 15.66
CA SER A 181 8.41 -7.05 16.59
C SER A 181 7.64 -7.57 17.81
N LEU A 182 6.63 -8.41 17.60
CA LEU A 182 5.84 -9.00 18.68
C LEU A 182 6.64 -9.98 19.51
N LEU A 183 7.51 -10.79 18.90
CA LEU A 183 8.41 -11.72 19.60
C LEU A 183 9.39 -10.98 20.49
N VAL A 184 9.98 -9.86 20.04
CA VAL A 184 10.82 -9.00 20.87
C VAL A 184 10.04 -8.48 22.07
N GLY A 185 8.81 -8.01 21.83
CA GLY A 185 7.93 -7.55 22.93
C GLY A 185 7.65 -8.64 23.98
N LEU A 186 7.35 -9.86 23.53
CA LEU A 186 7.15 -11.01 24.41
C LEU A 186 8.43 -11.41 25.14
N ALA A 187 9.58 -11.40 24.47
CA ALA A 187 10.87 -11.77 25.04
C ALA A 187 11.30 -10.80 26.14
N VAL A 188 11.19 -9.48 25.93
CA VAL A 188 11.52 -8.45 26.92
C VAL A 188 10.68 -8.60 28.19
N GLU A 189 9.38 -8.90 28.02
CA GLU A 189 8.46 -9.09 29.15
C GLU A 189 8.45 -10.54 29.68
N ARG A 190 9.27 -11.43 29.09
CA ARG A 190 9.35 -12.86 29.43
C ARG A 190 8.01 -13.59 29.41
N ARG A 191 7.12 -13.19 28.49
CA ARG A 191 5.77 -13.74 28.33
C ARG A 191 5.77 -14.98 27.44
N TRP A 192 6.65 -15.93 27.75
CA TRP A 192 6.73 -17.22 27.04
C TRP A 192 5.47 -18.09 27.20
N ASP A 193 4.69 -17.85 28.26
CA ASP A 193 3.40 -18.45 28.52
C ASP A 193 2.43 -18.30 27.35
N VAL A 194 2.50 -17.17 26.66
CA VAL A 194 1.65 -16.86 25.50
C VAL A 194 1.95 -17.76 24.30
N LEU A 195 3.22 -18.19 24.17
CA LEU A 195 3.67 -19.05 23.07
C LEU A 195 3.59 -20.55 23.41
N ALA A 196 3.52 -20.89 24.71
CA ALA A 196 3.49 -22.28 25.19
C ALA A 196 2.12 -22.92 25.00
N THR A 197 1.69 -23.10 23.74
CA THR A 197 0.41 -23.65 23.38
C THR A 197 0.50 -24.48 22.10
N PRO A 198 -0.23 -25.61 21.96
CA PRO A 198 -0.24 -26.40 20.72
C PRO A 198 -0.89 -25.67 19.54
N TRP A 199 -1.61 -24.59 19.79
CA TRP A 199 -2.30 -23.83 18.75
C TRP A 199 -1.38 -22.87 18.00
N LEU A 200 -0.22 -22.48 18.57
CA LEU A 200 0.75 -21.67 17.86
C LEU A 200 1.34 -22.41 16.64
N PRO A 201 1.92 -23.63 16.78
CA PRO A 201 2.38 -24.36 15.60
C PRO A 201 1.25 -24.70 14.62
N ALA A 202 0.01 -24.92 15.10
CA ALA A 202 -1.14 -25.11 14.21
C ALA A 202 -1.46 -23.84 13.40
N GLY A 203 -1.39 -22.66 14.02
CA GLY A 203 -1.53 -21.37 13.33
C GLY A 203 -0.40 -21.12 12.33
N MET A 204 0.86 -21.40 12.71
CA MET A 204 2.00 -21.30 11.80
C MET A 204 1.86 -22.23 10.59
N ALA A 205 1.45 -23.49 10.81
CA ALA A 205 1.18 -24.43 9.74
C ALA A 205 0.08 -23.94 8.79
N LEU A 206 -1.00 -23.38 9.34
CA LEU A 206 -2.08 -22.79 8.53
C LEU A 206 -1.58 -21.61 7.69
N ALA A 207 -0.80 -20.69 8.30
CA ALA A 207 -0.22 -19.57 7.57
C ALA A 207 0.69 -20.04 6.43
N LEU A 208 1.54 -21.04 6.71
CA LEU A 208 2.43 -21.65 5.72
C LEU A 208 1.64 -22.32 4.57
N VAL A 209 0.61 -23.10 4.88
CA VAL A 209 -0.23 -23.76 3.86
C VAL A 209 -0.89 -22.72 2.94
N ILE A 210 -1.40 -21.62 3.49
CA ILE A 210 -2.03 -20.55 2.70
C ILE A 210 -0.99 -19.84 1.83
N ALA A 211 0.19 -19.52 2.37
CA ALA A 211 1.26 -18.83 1.64
C ALA A 211 2.05 -19.75 0.69
N LEU A 212 1.90 -21.09 0.83
CA LEU A 212 2.71 -22.07 0.12
C LEU A 212 2.76 -21.89 -1.40
N PRO A 213 1.66 -21.59 -2.11
CA PRO A 213 1.71 -21.40 -3.56
C PRO A 213 2.67 -20.27 -3.97
N ASN A 214 2.64 -19.13 -3.24
CA ASN A 214 3.56 -18.02 -3.49
C ASN A 214 5.00 -18.39 -3.13
N LEU A 215 5.22 -19.03 -1.99
CA LEU A 215 6.57 -19.44 -1.56
C LEU A 215 7.22 -20.41 -2.55
N LEU A 216 6.45 -21.37 -3.10
CA LEU A 216 6.93 -22.28 -4.12
C LEU A 216 7.26 -21.54 -5.42
N TRP A 217 6.41 -20.60 -5.82
CA TRP A 217 6.68 -19.78 -7.00
C TRP A 217 7.96 -18.95 -6.82
N GLN A 218 8.14 -18.31 -5.66
CA GLN A 218 9.37 -17.57 -5.34
C GLN A 218 10.62 -18.45 -5.41
N ALA A 219 10.54 -19.66 -4.82
CA ALA A 219 11.67 -20.60 -4.84
C ALA A 219 12.02 -21.09 -6.25
N ASP A 220 11.03 -21.29 -7.11
CA ASP A 220 11.21 -21.72 -8.51
C ASP A 220 11.80 -20.59 -9.39
N HIS A 221 11.54 -19.32 -9.03
CA HIS A 221 12.01 -18.13 -9.76
C HIS A 221 13.21 -17.43 -9.10
N GLY A 222 13.89 -18.07 -8.13
CA GLY A 222 15.12 -17.53 -7.53
C GLY A 222 14.91 -16.41 -6.51
N TRP A 223 13.72 -16.31 -5.90
CA TRP A 223 13.37 -15.31 -4.87
C TRP A 223 13.37 -13.85 -5.35
N PRO A 224 12.74 -13.52 -6.48
CA PRO A 224 12.81 -12.17 -7.07
C PRO A 224 12.25 -11.07 -6.17
N GLN A 225 11.32 -11.38 -5.25
CA GLN A 225 10.84 -10.38 -4.29
C GLN A 225 11.90 -9.99 -3.26
N ALA A 226 12.88 -10.85 -2.98
CA ALA A 226 14.02 -10.49 -2.15
C ALA A 226 14.97 -9.55 -2.92
N ASP A 227 15.24 -9.84 -4.20
CA ASP A 227 16.04 -8.97 -5.06
C ASP A 227 15.37 -7.57 -5.20
N MET A 228 14.05 -7.53 -5.33
CA MET A 228 13.28 -6.29 -5.36
C MET A 228 13.41 -5.51 -4.04
N ALA A 229 13.35 -6.20 -2.90
CA ALA A 229 13.50 -5.57 -1.59
C ALA A 229 14.90 -4.97 -1.43
N ASP A 230 15.94 -5.66 -1.89
CA ASP A 230 17.33 -5.18 -1.87
C ASP A 230 17.51 -3.97 -2.81
N ALA A 231 16.99 -4.01 -4.04
CA ALA A 231 17.02 -2.89 -4.98
C ALA A 231 16.34 -1.63 -4.43
N LEU A 232 15.16 -1.79 -3.80
CA LEU A 232 14.47 -0.68 -3.14
C LEU A 232 15.25 -0.15 -1.93
N ALA A 233 15.84 -1.05 -1.15
CA ALA A 233 16.66 -0.65 0.00
C ALA A 233 17.89 0.15 -0.43
N GLU A 234 18.60 -0.28 -1.47
CA GLU A 234 19.76 0.45 -2.00
C GLU A 234 19.38 1.84 -2.49
N ARG A 235 18.29 1.96 -3.25
CA ARG A 235 17.86 3.22 -3.86
C ARG A 235 17.31 4.21 -2.84
N LEU A 236 16.53 3.75 -1.88
CA LEU A 236 15.70 4.60 -1.01
C LEU A 236 16.17 4.63 0.46
N ALA A 237 17.28 3.96 0.81
CA ALA A 237 17.74 3.83 2.19
C ALA A 237 17.90 5.18 2.92
N GLY A 238 18.48 6.17 2.25
CA GLY A 238 18.70 7.51 2.81
C GLY A 238 17.38 8.19 3.15
N GLU A 239 16.47 8.24 2.21
CA GLU A 239 15.16 8.84 2.34
C GLU A 239 14.29 8.12 3.37
N ASN A 240 14.15 6.79 3.25
CA ASN A 240 13.34 5.98 4.16
C ASN A 240 13.79 6.12 5.62
N ARG A 241 15.11 6.12 5.87
CA ARG A 241 15.65 6.31 7.21
C ARG A 241 15.43 7.72 7.75
N ALA A 242 15.61 8.74 6.92
CA ALA A 242 15.41 10.13 7.31
C ALA A 242 13.94 10.43 7.61
N THR A 243 13.03 9.86 6.82
CA THR A 243 11.59 10.12 6.93
C THR A 243 10.87 9.19 7.90
N LEU A 244 11.50 8.12 8.38
CA LEU A 244 10.85 7.09 9.22
C LEU A 244 10.06 7.67 10.40
N LEU A 245 10.68 8.49 11.23
CA LEU A 245 10.02 9.06 12.42
C LEU A 245 9.07 10.21 12.07
N PRO A 246 9.43 11.19 11.23
CA PRO A 246 8.51 12.23 10.79
C PRO A 246 7.23 11.66 10.17
N ALA A 247 7.36 10.65 9.31
CA ALA A 247 6.23 10.00 8.65
C ALA A 247 5.27 9.32 9.65
N GLN A 248 5.78 8.70 10.73
CA GLN A 248 4.89 8.14 11.76
C GLN A 248 3.96 9.22 12.32
N LEU A 249 4.49 10.42 12.60
CA LEU A 249 3.74 11.51 13.19
C LEU A 249 2.74 12.12 12.21
N LEU A 250 3.13 12.23 10.95
CA LEU A 250 2.26 12.70 9.87
C LEU A 250 1.11 11.71 9.61
N PHE A 251 1.41 10.42 9.51
CA PHE A 251 0.45 9.38 9.13
C PHE A 251 -0.63 9.12 10.17
N ILE A 252 -0.29 9.15 11.47
CA ILE A 252 -1.32 9.11 12.53
C ILE A 252 -2.10 10.43 12.63
N GLY A 253 -1.49 11.51 12.15
CA GLY A 253 -1.98 12.88 12.23
C GLY A 253 -1.45 13.65 13.45
N PRO A 254 -1.05 14.91 13.24
CA PRO A 254 -0.30 15.68 14.22
C PRO A 254 -1.08 15.91 15.53
N PHE A 255 -2.39 15.98 15.48
CA PHE A 255 -3.21 16.18 16.67
C PHE A 255 -3.27 14.94 17.59
N LEU A 256 -2.94 13.75 17.10
CA LEU A 256 -2.89 12.50 17.89
C LEU A 256 -1.51 12.24 18.50
N ILE A 257 -0.47 13.02 18.19
CA ILE A 257 0.88 12.87 18.74
C ILE A 257 0.91 12.80 20.28
N PRO A 258 0.16 13.65 21.03
CA PRO A 258 0.14 13.54 22.49
C PRO A 258 -0.38 12.18 22.99
N SER A 259 -1.21 11.50 22.20
CA SER A 259 -1.70 10.16 22.54
C SER A 259 -0.60 9.11 22.54
N LEU A 260 0.47 9.26 21.76
CA LEU A 260 1.62 8.33 21.77
C LEU A 260 2.31 8.32 23.15
N TRP A 261 2.59 9.51 23.68
CA TRP A 261 3.22 9.61 25.00
C TRP A 261 2.35 9.00 26.12
N HIS A 262 1.07 9.33 26.09
CA HIS A 262 0.13 8.82 27.10
C HIS A 262 -0.09 7.32 26.93
N GLY A 263 -0.08 6.81 25.70
CA GLY A 263 -0.20 5.40 25.39
C GLY A 263 1.01 4.60 25.84
N ALA A 264 2.22 5.08 25.53
CA ALA A 264 3.44 4.45 25.99
C ALA A 264 3.49 4.38 27.52
N ARG A 265 3.11 5.48 28.20
CA ARG A 265 3.01 5.51 29.66
C ARG A 265 1.95 4.54 30.18
N TRP A 266 0.79 4.47 29.54
CA TRP A 266 -0.29 3.55 29.93
C TRP A 266 0.15 2.11 29.78
N LEU A 267 0.70 1.72 28.62
CA LEU A 267 1.21 0.38 28.35
C LEU A 267 2.30 -0.03 29.36
N ARG A 268 3.19 0.89 29.74
CA ARG A 268 4.23 0.64 30.75
C ARG A 268 3.63 0.23 32.10
N HIS A 269 2.47 0.76 32.47
CA HIS A 269 1.81 0.47 33.74
C HIS A 269 0.81 -0.70 33.67
N HIS A 270 0.64 -1.30 32.48
CA HIS A 270 -0.26 -2.45 32.28
C HIS A 270 0.55 -3.68 31.83
N PRO A 271 1.08 -4.49 32.78
CA PRO A 271 2.02 -5.58 32.48
C PRO A 271 1.52 -6.54 31.41
N ARG A 272 0.20 -6.79 31.37
CA ARG A 272 -0.43 -7.67 30.39
C ARG A 272 -0.19 -7.21 28.95
N PHE A 273 -0.21 -5.91 28.67
CA PHE A 273 -0.10 -5.31 27.34
C PHE A 273 1.29 -4.70 27.06
N ARG A 274 2.22 -4.74 28.00
CA ARG A 274 3.59 -4.23 27.83
C ARG A 274 4.34 -4.84 26.62
N PRO A 275 4.09 -6.09 26.19
CA PRO A 275 4.68 -6.58 24.95
C PRO A 275 4.43 -5.67 23.74
N LEU A 276 3.25 -5.02 23.64
CA LEU A 276 2.94 -4.05 22.57
C LEU A 276 3.81 -2.78 22.65
N LEU A 277 4.17 -2.35 23.86
CA LEU A 277 5.08 -1.21 24.04
C LEU A 277 6.46 -1.48 23.47
N TRP A 278 7.00 -2.67 23.69
CA TRP A 278 8.33 -3.04 23.22
C TRP A 278 8.34 -3.48 21.75
N ALA A 279 7.22 -3.99 21.25
CA ALA A 279 7.08 -4.29 19.84
C ALA A 279 7.20 -3.03 18.94
N TRP A 280 6.75 -1.88 19.42
CA TRP A 280 6.83 -0.61 18.68
C TRP A 280 8.28 -0.19 18.36
N PRO A 281 9.20 0.04 19.33
CA PRO A 281 10.57 0.38 19.02
C PRO A 281 11.31 -0.75 18.30
N ALA A 282 10.96 -2.01 18.53
CA ALA A 282 11.51 -3.13 17.78
C ALA A 282 11.14 -3.05 16.29
N GLY A 283 9.87 -2.78 15.97
CA GLY A 283 9.42 -2.58 14.60
C GLY A 283 10.08 -1.38 13.93
N LEU A 284 10.20 -0.25 14.64
CA LEU A 284 10.96 0.91 14.14
C LEU A 284 12.41 0.57 13.84
N LEU A 285 13.06 -0.17 14.72
CA LEU A 285 14.47 -0.58 14.54
C LEU A 285 14.63 -1.53 13.34
N VAL A 286 13.75 -2.53 13.22
CA VAL A 286 13.78 -3.47 12.07
C VAL A 286 13.55 -2.71 10.77
N THR A 287 12.54 -1.83 10.71
CA THR A 287 12.25 -1.01 9.52
C THR A 287 13.43 -0.09 9.17
N PHE A 288 14.05 0.54 10.15
CA PHE A 288 15.26 1.36 9.96
C PHE A 288 16.44 0.54 9.42
N ALA A 289 16.68 -0.63 10.00
CA ALA A 289 17.78 -1.51 9.61
C ALA A 289 17.61 -2.05 8.17
N SER A 290 16.39 -2.47 7.81
CA SER A 290 16.06 -2.97 6.47
C SER A 290 15.84 -1.86 5.44
N ALA A 291 16.00 -0.57 5.79
CA ALA A 291 15.63 0.57 4.94
C ALA A 291 14.18 0.49 4.39
N GLY A 292 13.28 -0.16 5.11
CA GLY A 292 11.88 -0.36 4.74
C GLY A 292 11.10 0.95 4.67
N ARG A 293 10.02 0.96 3.90
CA ARG A 293 9.14 2.14 3.78
C ARG A 293 8.60 2.57 5.14
N PRO A 294 8.53 3.87 5.43
CA PRO A 294 8.10 4.38 6.74
C PRO A 294 6.74 3.88 7.22
N TYR A 295 5.79 3.63 6.33
CA TYR A 295 4.46 3.19 6.70
C TYR A 295 4.38 1.72 7.18
N TYR A 296 5.42 0.90 6.99
CA TYR A 296 5.41 -0.52 7.40
C TYR A 296 5.15 -0.70 8.89
N VAL A 297 5.69 0.18 9.72
CA VAL A 297 5.57 0.11 11.18
C VAL A 297 4.41 0.95 11.74
N LEU A 298 3.68 1.67 10.88
CA LEU A 298 2.57 2.54 11.28
C LEU A 298 1.52 1.86 12.17
N PRO A 299 1.10 0.60 11.94
CA PRO A 299 0.14 -0.05 12.83
C PRO A 299 0.63 -0.19 14.28
N LEU A 300 1.93 -0.44 14.49
CA LEU A 300 2.52 -0.48 15.83
C LEU A 300 2.55 0.92 16.49
N THR A 301 2.81 1.96 15.73
CA THR A 301 2.71 3.35 16.21
C THR A 301 1.26 3.67 16.60
N THR A 302 0.32 3.28 15.76
CA THR A 302 -1.10 3.58 15.97
C THR A 302 -1.69 2.84 17.18
N ILE A 303 -1.27 1.59 17.45
CA ILE A 303 -1.76 0.87 18.64
C ILE A 303 -1.31 1.56 19.94
N VAL A 304 -0.13 2.17 19.95
CA VAL A 304 0.32 2.99 21.08
C VAL A 304 -0.56 4.24 21.22
N ALA A 305 -0.93 4.90 20.12
CA ALA A 305 -1.84 6.04 20.16
C ALA A 305 -3.25 5.63 20.67
N ILE A 306 -3.77 4.47 20.24
CA ILE A 306 -5.04 3.90 20.74
C ILE A 306 -4.96 3.67 22.27
N ALA A 307 -3.85 3.13 22.78
CA ALA A 307 -3.65 2.98 24.23
C ALA A 307 -3.71 4.32 24.97
N GLY A 308 -3.24 5.41 24.35
CA GLY A 308 -3.34 6.76 24.87
C GLY A 308 -4.78 7.28 24.91
N ILE A 309 -5.57 6.94 23.91
CA ILE A 309 -7.01 7.23 23.88
C ILE A 309 -7.74 6.45 24.99
N VAL A 310 -7.39 5.18 25.19
CA VAL A 310 -7.91 4.37 26.30
C VAL A 310 -7.60 5.06 27.63
N ALA A 311 -6.33 5.45 27.85
CA ALA A 311 -5.90 6.16 29.05
C ALA A 311 -6.69 7.46 29.29
N ALA A 312 -6.94 8.23 28.24
CA ALA A 312 -7.68 9.50 28.34
C ALA A 312 -9.16 9.29 28.68
N THR A 313 -9.76 8.19 28.27
CA THR A 313 -11.20 7.93 28.44
C THR A 313 -11.55 7.17 29.72
N THR A 314 -10.56 6.67 30.46
CA THR A 314 -10.78 6.01 31.75
C THR A 314 -11.04 7.00 32.89
N SER A 315 -10.74 8.28 32.70
CA SER A 315 -11.00 9.35 33.67
C SER A 315 -11.78 10.50 33.01
N ASP A 316 -12.60 11.19 33.79
CA ASP A 316 -13.26 12.45 33.34
C ASP A 316 -12.26 13.61 33.38
N SER A 317 -11.22 13.50 32.57
CA SER A 317 -10.14 14.48 32.47
C SER A 317 -10.41 15.50 31.37
N GLU A 318 -9.74 16.65 31.44
CA GLU A 318 -9.77 17.64 30.36
C GLU A 318 -9.38 17.05 29.01
N ARG A 319 -8.45 16.09 28.99
CA ARG A 319 -8.07 15.35 27.79
C ARG A 319 -9.22 14.56 27.18
N SER A 320 -10.00 13.88 28.03
CA SER A 320 -11.21 13.18 27.59
C SER A 320 -12.21 14.11 26.91
N ARG A 321 -12.35 15.33 27.41
CA ARG A 321 -13.26 16.34 26.84
C ARG A 321 -12.73 16.92 25.52
N ARG A 322 -11.40 17.00 25.33
CA ARG A 322 -10.77 17.52 24.10
C ARG A 322 -10.68 16.49 22.97
N LEU A 323 -10.78 15.19 23.26
CA LEU A 323 -10.64 14.13 22.24
C LEU A 323 -11.55 14.32 21.01
N PRO A 324 -12.83 14.68 21.12
CA PRO A 324 -13.67 14.90 19.94
C PRO A 324 -13.12 15.98 19.01
N THR A 325 -12.67 17.11 19.59
CA THR A 325 -12.10 18.23 18.84
C THR A 325 -10.78 17.82 18.16
N VAL A 326 -9.92 17.10 18.88
CA VAL A 326 -8.65 16.58 18.36
C VAL A 326 -8.87 15.64 17.19
N ILE A 327 -9.77 14.67 17.32
CA ILE A 327 -10.09 13.71 16.25
C ILE A 327 -10.74 14.42 15.07
N PHE A 328 -11.63 15.36 15.29
CA PHE A 328 -12.28 16.14 14.24
C PHE A 328 -11.24 16.97 13.45
N ALA A 329 -10.36 17.69 14.14
CA ALA A 329 -9.30 18.47 13.52
C ALA A 329 -8.34 17.58 12.72
N ASN A 330 -7.98 16.39 13.27
CA ASN A 330 -7.16 15.40 12.58
C ASN A 330 -7.84 14.91 11.29
N GLY A 331 -9.15 14.65 11.36
CA GLY A 331 -9.93 14.20 10.21
C GLY A 331 -10.01 15.23 9.08
N ILE A 332 -10.17 16.51 9.39
CA ILE A 332 -10.17 17.57 8.37
C ILE A 332 -8.82 17.60 7.65
N GLY A 333 -7.71 17.61 8.41
CA GLY A 333 -6.36 17.60 7.82
C GLY A 333 -6.12 16.37 6.95
N ALA A 334 -6.51 15.18 7.45
CA ALA A 334 -6.36 13.93 6.74
C ALA A 334 -7.20 13.88 5.44
N LEU A 335 -8.44 14.33 5.47
CA LEU A 335 -9.30 14.38 4.28
C LEU A 335 -8.72 15.27 3.17
N VAL A 336 -8.22 16.45 3.53
CA VAL A 336 -7.67 17.41 2.56
C VAL A 336 -6.35 16.92 1.96
N LEU A 337 -5.49 16.31 2.77
CA LEU A 337 -4.14 15.88 2.34
C LEU A 337 -4.14 14.50 1.66
N ALA A 338 -5.07 13.61 2.05
CA ALA A 338 -5.03 12.22 1.61
C ALA A 338 -6.01 11.91 0.46
N LEU A 339 -7.04 12.73 0.25
CA LEU A 339 -8.09 12.44 -0.72
C LEU A 339 -8.16 13.49 -1.84
N PRO A 340 -8.58 13.12 -3.06
CA PRO A 340 -8.70 14.00 -4.21
C PRO A 340 -9.93 14.92 -4.06
N LEU A 341 -9.96 15.77 -3.04
CA LEU A 341 -11.09 16.66 -2.75
C LEU A 341 -10.96 18.03 -3.41
N LEU A 342 -9.75 18.47 -3.66
CA LEU A 342 -9.47 19.77 -4.27
C LEU A 342 -9.81 19.74 -5.76
N PRO A 343 -10.19 20.87 -6.39
CA PRO A 343 -10.16 20.99 -7.84
C PRO A 343 -8.74 20.77 -8.37
N VAL A 344 -8.59 20.06 -9.49
CA VAL A 344 -7.27 19.78 -10.09
C VAL A 344 -6.49 21.06 -10.36
N SER A 345 -7.15 22.15 -10.75
CA SER A 345 -6.56 23.48 -10.99
C SER A 345 -5.94 24.13 -9.76
N LEU A 346 -6.14 23.60 -8.55
CA LEU A 346 -5.53 24.11 -7.33
C LEU A 346 -4.32 23.28 -6.87
N LEU A 347 -4.04 22.16 -7.52
CA LEU A 347 -2.94 21.27 -7.11
C LEU A 347 -1.57 21.89 -7.36
N ASP A 348 -1.45 22.75 -8.36
CA ASP A 348 -0.26 23.53 -8.62
C ASP A 348 0.02 24.64 -7.58
N THR A 349 -1.05 25.18 -6.95
CA THR A 349 -0.93 26.29 -5.99
C THR A 349 -0.85 25.84 -4.54
N ILE A 350 -1.29 24.62 -4.23
CA ILE A 350 -1.31 24.07 -2.87
C ILE A 350 -0.35 22.87 -2.86
N PRO A 351 0.66 22.83 -1.97
CA PRO A 351 1.69 21.79 -1.97
C PRO A 351 1.17 20.44 -1.46
N VAL A 352 0.03 19.98 -2.02
CA VAL A 352 -0.53 18.64 -1.71
C VAL A 352 0.34 17.55 -2.33
N ALA A 353 0.89 17.81 -3.52
CA ALA A 353 1.81 16.92 -4.21
C ALA A 353 3.04 16.57 -3.36
N ASP A 354 3.63 17.56 -2.68
CA ASP A 354 4.79 17.37 -1.80
C ASP A 354 4.51 16.45 -0.60
N VAL A 355 3.24 16.33 -0.21
CA VAL A 355 2.81 15.52 0.94
C VAL A 355 2.20 14.18 0.50
N ASN A 356 1.56 14.15 -0.66
CA ASN A 356 0.86 12.99 -1.22
C ASN A 356 1.04 12.94 -2.74
N GLU A 357 2.21 12.50 -3.16
CA GLU A 357 2.60 12.29 -4.55
C GLU A 357 1.60 11.39 -5.31
N ALA A 358 1.08 10.35 -4.66
CA ALA A 358 0.09 9.44 -5.24
C ALA A 358 -1.16 10.17 -5.79
N THR A 359 -1.45 11.37 -5.33
CA THR A 359 -2.58 12.17 -5.83
C THR A 359 -2.31 12.69 -7.25
N VAL A 360 -1.11 13.17 -7.55
CA VAL A 360 -0.76 13.73 -8.87
C VAL A 360 -0.39 12.65 -9.88
N GLU A 361 0.06 11.48 -9.41
CA GLU A 361 0.35 10.31 -10.25
C GLU A 361 -0.90 9.68 -10.87
N THR A 362 -2.08 10.16 -10.55
CA THR A 362 -3.35 9.72 -11.18
C THR A 362 -3.73 10.55 -12.41
N ILE A 363 -2.98 11.61 -12.73
CA ILE A 363 -3.36 12.63 -13.71
C ILE A 363 -2.55 12.49 -15.00
N GLY A 364 -3.22 12.65 -16.18
CA GLY A 364 -2.56 12.80 -17.47
C GLY A 364 -2.41 11.51 -18.30
N TRP A 365 -2.92 10.36 -17.82
CA TRP A 365 -2.79 9.11 -18.56
C TRP A 365 -3.52 9.07 -19.91
N PRO A 366 -4.78 9.53 -20.03
CA PRO A 366 -5.45 9.61 -21.33
C PRO A 366 -4.74 10.56 -22.29
N GLU A 367 -4.25 11.71 -21.82
CA GLU A 367 -3.53 12.72 -22.57
C GLU A 367 -2.20 12.19 -23.11
N LEU A 368 -1.47 11.41 -22.30
CA LEU A 368 -0.26 10.69 -22.74
C LEU A 368 -0.60 9.74 -23.90
N VAL A 369 -1.66 8.93 -23.75
CA VAL A 369 -2.05 7.96 -24.80
C VAL A 369 -2.51 8.65 -26.07
N ASP A 370 -3.23 9.78 -25.99
CA ASP A 370 -3.61 10.59 -27.15
C ASP A 370 -2.39 11.12 -27.90
N GLN A 371 -1.37 11.58 -27.19
CA GLN A 371 -0.13 12.10 -27.80
C GLN A 371 0.69 10.98 -28.43
N VAL A 372 0.77 9.79 -27.81
CA VAL A 372 1.41 8.62 -28.40
C VAL A 372 0.68 8.19 -29.67
N ALA A 373 -0.66 8.19 -29.66
CA ALA A 373 -1.46 7.87 -30.84
C ALA A 373 -1.19 8.87 -31.99
N ALA A 374 -1.11 10.16 -31.69
CA ALA A 374 -0.78 11.18 -32.69
C ALA A 374 0.61 10.98 -33.32
N VAL A 375 1.63 10.57 -32.52
CA VAL A 375 2.95 10.21 -33.03
C VAL A 375 2.86 9.00 -33.94
N VAL A 376 2.14 7.91 -33.54
CA VAL A 376 1.97 6.70 -34.33
C VAL A 376 1.23 6.99 -35.65
N ASP A 377 0.21 7.80 -35.62
CA ASP A 377 -0.56 8.17 -36.82
C ASP A 377 0.27 8.96 -37.85
N GLY A 378 1.27 9.70 -37.37
CA GLY A 378 2.24 10.40 -38.22
C GLY A 378 3.30 9.50 -38.87
N LEU A 379 3.41 8.23 -38.47
CA LEU A 379 4.39 7.30 -39.02
C LEU A 379 3.97 6.76 -40.41
N PRO A 380 4.95 6.41 -41.28
CA PRO A 380 4.68 5.65 -42.52
C PRO A 380 3.94 4.34 -42.20
N ALA A 381 3.11 3.90 -43.18
CA ALA A 381 2.34 2.67 -43.01
C ALA A 381 3.23 1.43 -42.75
N SER A 382 4.42 1.36 -43.37
CA SER A 382 5.40 0.31 -43.13
C SER A 382 5.87 0.26 -41.68
N ASP A 383 6.06 1.40 -41.04
CA ASP A 383 6.54 1.48 -39.65
C ASP A 383 5.42 1.09 -38.67
N ARG A 384 4.15 1.33 -39.04
CA ARG A 384 3.01 0.97 -38.23
C ARG A 384 2.67 -0.53 -38.24
N GLU A 385 3.04 -1.25 -39.32
CA GLU A 385 2.86 -2.70 -39.42
C GLU A 385 3.77 -3.46 -38.46
N HIS A 386 4.94 -2.90 -38.16
CA HIS A 386 5.99 -3.45 -37.29
C HIS A 386 6.27 -2.47 -36.15
N LEU A 387 5.27 -2.23 -35.28
CA LEU A 387 5.35 -1.23 -34.23
C LEU A 387 5.49 -1.86 -32.83
N VAL A 388 6.46 -1.39 -32.08
CA VAL A 388 6.62 -1.67 -30.64
C VAL A 388 6.44 -0.38 -29.85
N LEU A 389 5.57 -0.41 -28.83
CA LEU A 389 5.47 0.64 -27.83
C LEU A 389 6.30 0.24 -26.60
N LEU A 390 7.43 0.93 -26.39
CA LEU A 390 8.35 0.68 -25.29
C LEU A 390 8.30 1.85 -24.30
N THR A 391 7.99 1.58 -23.05
CA THR A 391 7.85 2.62 -22.02
C THR A 391 8.89 2.49 -20.93
N GLY A 392 9.31 3.62 -20.38
CA GLY A 392 10.27 3.66 -19.28
C GLY A 392 9.67 3.12 -17.98
N SER A 393 8.34 3.15 -17.78
CA SER A 393 7.74 2.56 -16.59
C SER A 393 6.48 1.75 -16.88
N TYR A 394 6.11 0.91 -15.91
CA TYR A 394 4.89 0.11 -15.95
C TYR A 394 3.62 0.95 -15.98
N GLY A 395 3.66 2.20 -15.48
CA GLY A 395 2.53 3.11 -15.49
C GLY A 395 2.10 3.51 -16.89
N GLU A 396 3.05 3.97 -17.73
CA GLU A 396 2.81 4.28 -19.13
C GLU A 396 2.38 3.04 -19.92
N ALA A 397 3.05 1.90 -19.72
CA ALA A 397 2.67 0.65 -20.38
C ALA A 397 1.23 0.25 -20.04
N GLY A 398 0.86 0.32 -18.76
CA GLY A 398 -0.49 0.01 -18.31
C GLY A 398 -1.54 1.01 -18.83
N ALA A 399 -1.18 2.30 -18.97
CA ALA A 399 -2.05 3.31 -19.56
C ALA A 399 -2.30 3.03 -21.05
N LEU A 400 -1.26 2.71 -21.80
CA LEU A 400 -1.35 2.29 -23.20
C LEU A 400 -2.16 1.00 -23.35
N ASP A 401 -1.99 0.03 -22.45
CA ASP A 401 -2.77 -1.22 -22.45
C ASP A 401 -4.27 -1.02 -22.12
N LEU A 402 -4.60 0.01 -21.34
CA LEU A 402 -5.98 0.31 -20.96
C LEU A 402 -6.70 1.21 -21.97
N PHE A 403 -6.05 2.30 -22.39
CA PHE A 403 -6.67 3.34 -23.23
C PHE A 403 -6.27 3.26 -24.72
N GLY A 404 -5.17 2.56 -25.03
CA GLY A 404 -4.63 2.47 -26.39
C GLY A 404 -5.51 1.71 -27.38
N PRO A 405 -6.21 0.61 -27.02
CA PRO A 405 -7.07 -0.12 -27.94
C PRO A 405 -8.15 0.74 -28.61
N ASP A 406 -8.73 1.69 -27.88
CA ASP A 406 -9.73 2.62 -28.42
C ASP A 406 -9.14 3.62 -29.44
N ARG A 407 -7.80 3.72 -29.51
CA ARG A 407 -7.02 4.58 -30.42
C ARG A 407 -6.24 3.79 -31.46
N GLY A 408 -6.50 2.48 -31.55
CA GLY A 408 -5.84 1.60 -32.53
C GLY A 408 -4.37 1.32 -32.23
N LEU A 409 -3.91 1.58 -31.00
CA LEU A 409 -2.54 1.30 -30.59
C LEU A 409 -2.34 -0.18 -30.23
N PRO A 410 -1.18 -0.77 -30.56
CA PRO A 410 -0.81 -2.09 -30.07
C PRO A 410 -0.55 -2.08 -28.58
N ALA A 411 -0.48 -3.26 -27.99
CA ALA A 411 -0.13 -3.39 -26.58
C ALA A 411 1.32 -2.96 -26.31
N ALA A 412 1.53 -2.28 -25.18
CA ALA A 412 2.84 -1.76 -24.81
C ALA A 412 3.66 -2.75 -23.98
N THR A 413 4.95 -2.47 -23.84
CA THR A 413 5.87 -3.17 -22.95
C THR A 413 6.73 -2.19 -22.17
N SER A 414 7.33 -2.68 -21.08
CA SER A 414 8.27 -1.94 -20.25
C SER A 414 9.38 -2.87 -19.75
N PRO A 415 10.61 -2.41 -19.59
CA PRO A 415 11.69 -3.17 -18.94
C PRO A 415 11.56 -3.21 -17.41
N GLN A 416 10.58 -2.53 -16.82
CA GLN A 416 10.42 -2.37 -15.38
C GLN A 416 9.72 -3.58 -14.74
N ASN A 417 10.25 -4.05 -13.62
CA ASN A 417 9.66 -5.05 -12.73
C ASN A 417 9.21 -6.33 -13.49
N SER A 418 7.95 -6.74 -13.31
CA SER A 418 7.42 -7.95 -13.95
C SER A 418 6.95 -7.76 -15.40
N TYR A 419 6.99 -6.54 -15.95
CA TYR A 419 6.44 -6.30 -17.29
C TYR A 419 7.12 -7.14 -18.39
N PRO A 420 8.46 -7.36 -18.39
CA PRO A 420 9.09 -8.25 -19.36
C PRO A 420 8.54 -9.68 -19.32
N ASP A 421 8.19 -10.19 -18.14
CA ASP A 421 7.59 -11.52 -17.99
C ASP A 421 6.12 -11.57 -18.46
N LEU A 422 5.42 -10.44 -18.43
CA LEU A 422 4.06 -10.32 -18.94
C LEU A 422 4.03 -10.24 -20.46
N ARG A 423 4.95 -9.46 -21.03
CA ARG A 423 5.11 -9.24 -22.48
C ARG A 423 6.46 -8.63 -22.80
N TRP A 424 7.17 -9.25 -23.72
CA TRP A 424 8.40 -8.71 -24.30
C TRP A 424 8.34 -8.79 -25.83
N PRO A 425 8.89 -7.84 -26.59
CA PRO A 425 8.85 -7.86 -28.06
C PRO A 425 9.63 -9.02 -28.65
N THR A 426 9.27 -9.40 -29.86
CA THR A 426 9.92 -10.48 -30.62
C THR A 426 10.25 -10.08 -32.06
N ASP A 427 9.79 -8.94 -32.54
CA ASP A 427 10.07 -8.41 -33.86
C ASP A 427 11.29 -7.49 -33.79
N ASP A 428 12.45 -8.02 -34.18
CA ASP A 428 13.73 -7.31 -34.11
C ASP A 428 13.83 -6.18 -35.16
N ASP A 429 13.01 -6.20 -36.21
CA ASP A 429 12.95 -5.19 -37.26
C ASP A 429 11.93 -4.08 -36.98
N ALA A 430 11.26 -4.12 -35.83
CA ALA A 430 10.20 -3.18 -35.46
C ALA A 430 10.70 -1.74 -35.36
N THR A 431 9.86 -0.80 -35.79
CA THR A 431 9.96 0.60 -35.39
C THR A 431 9.47 0.74 -33.95
N VAL A 432 10.24 1.43 -33.11
CA VAL A 432 9.94 1.55 -31.68
C VAL A 432 9.53 2.96 -31.33
N VAL A 433 8.34 3.13 -30.76
CA VAL A 433 7.95 4.37 -30.06
C VAL A 433 8.35 4.21 -28.59
N ALA A 434 9.40 4.94 -28.20
CA ALA A 434 9.99 4.87 -26.87
C ALA A 434 9.57 6.11 -26.05
N ILE A 435 8.96 5.88 -24.88
CA ILE A 435 8.37 6.89 -24.01
C ILE A 435 9.12 6.91 -22.67
N ARG A 436 9.53 8.10 -22.20
CA ARG A 436 10.17 8.30 -20.90
C ARG A 436 11.55 7.62 -20.80
N PHE A 437 12.35 7.73 -21.82
CA PHE A 437 13.75 7.32 -21.78
C PHE A 437 14.67 8.52 -22.03
N GLU A 438 15.84 8.49 -21.39
CA GLU A 438 16.90 9.41 -21.76
C GLU A 438 17.46 9.04 -23.13
N ARG A 439 17.78 10.03 -23.95
CA ARG A 439 18.36 9.83 -25.28
C ARG A 439 19.63 8.96 -25.22
N ALA A 440 20.53 9.26 -24.28
CA ALA A 440 21.79 8.53 -24.11
C ALA A 440 21.59 7.04 -23.77
N TYR A 441 20.48 6.70 -23.09
CA TYR A 441 20.11 5.32 -22.85
C TYR A 441 19.67 4.61 -24.12
N LEU A 442 18.81 5.23 -24.93
CA LEU A 442 18.32 4.66 -26.20
C LEU A 442 19.44 4.49 -27.24
N ASP A 443 20.41 5.41 -27.29
CA ASP A 443 21.56 5.33 -28.20
C ASP A 443 22.46 4.11 -27.97
N ARG A 444 22.30 3.40 -26.85
CA ARG A 444 22.98 2.12 -26.60
C ARG A 444 22.35 0.96 -27.38
N PHE A 445 21.06 1.04 -27.64
CA PHE A 445 20.25 -0.07 -28.15
C PHE A 445 19.74 0.15 -29.57
N PHE A 446 19.73 1.39 -30.09
CA PHE A 446 19.18 1.72 -31.40
C PHE A 446 20.19 2.54 -32.23
N ASP A 447 20.12 2.37 -33.56
CA ASP A 447 20.95 3.10 -34.50
C ASP A 447 20.55 4.56 -34.59
N SER A 448 19.26 4.83 -34.53
CA SER A 448 18.71 6.18 -34.56
C SER A 448 17.46 6.30 -33.70
N CYS A 449 17.34 7.41 -32.98
CA CYS A 449 16.12 7.81 -32.30
C CYS A 449 15.82 9.28 -32.58
N GLU A 450 14.64 9.62 -32.97
CA GLU A 450 14.18 10.96 -33.26
C GLU A 450 13.18 11.42 -32.19
N LEU A 451 13.37 12.60 -31.60
CA LEU A 451 12.42 13.18 -30.65
C LEU A 451 11.22 13.70 -31.42
N MET A 452 10.04 13.18 -31.11
CA MET A 452 8.78 13.56 -31.77
C MET A 452 7.97 14.55 -30.95
N ALA A 453 7.92 14.35 -29.62
CA ALA A 453 7.13 15.18 -28.72
C ALA A 453 7.63 15.07 -27.27
N HIS A 454 7.17 15.97 -26.44
CA HIS A 454 7.18 15.83 -24.98
C HIS A 454 5.76 15.68 -24.49
N VAL A 455 5.55 14.80 -23.50
CA VAL A 455 4.23 14.59 -22.91
C VAL A 455 3.77 15.85 -22.19
N ASP A 456 2.54 16.26 -22.47
CA ASP A 456 1.86 17.35 -21.77
C ASP A 456 0.55 16.81 -21.18
N ASN A 457 0.41 16.85 -19.86
CA ASN A 457 -0.79 16.40 -19.17
C ASN A 457 -1.97 17.40 -19.28
N GLY A 458 -1.80 18.50 -20.04
CA GLY A 458 -2.81 19.51 -20.30
C GLY A 458 -3.15 20.43 -19.11
N LEU A 459 -2.44 20.26 -18.00
CA LEU A 459 -2.71 20.96 -16.73
C LEU A 459 -1.45 21.56 -16.10
N ASP A 460 -0.30 21.35 -16.74
CA ASP A 460 1.04 21.78 -16.26
C ASP A 460 1.36 21.30 -14.82
N ILE A 461 0.77 20.16 -14.43
CA ILE A 461 1.00 19.56 -13.13
C ILE A 461 2.31 18.76 -13.17
N ASP A 462 3.23 19.08 -12.27
CA ASP A 462 4.48 18.33 -12.09
C ASP A 462 4.18 16.94 -11.54
N ASN A 463 4.33 15.94 -12.40
CA ASN A 463 4.17 14.53 -12.09
C ASN A 463 5.12 13.66 -12.94
N GLU A 464 5.12 12.35 -12.75
CA GLU A 464 6.05 11.44 -13.43
C GLU A 464 6.02 11.52 -14.97
N VAL A 465 4.91 11.89 -15.59
CA VAL A 465 4.76 11.87 -17.06
C VAL A 465 4.91 13.23 -17.71
N GLN A 466 4.73 14.32 -16.98
CA GLN A 466 4.85 15.68 -17.54
C GLN A 466 6.25 15.94 -18.07
N GLY A 467 6.33 16.45 -19.31
CA GLY A 467 7.58 16.78 -19.97
C GLY A 467 8.41 15.57 -20.44
N GLN A 468 7.96 14.33 -20.23
CA GLN A 468 8.70 13.14 -20.66
C GLN A 468 8.79 13.03 -22.17
N PRO A 469 9.94 12.64 -22.73
CA PRO A 469 10.12 12.58 -24.18
C PRO A 469 9.45 11.36 -24.80
N ILE A 470 8.95 11.54 -26.05
CA ILE A 470 8.48 10.48 -26.94
C ILE A 470 9.42 10.45 -28.13
N TYR A 471 10.12 9.32 -28.30
CA TYR A 471 11.04 9.08 -29.39
C TYR A 471 10.48 8.06 -30.37
N VAL A 472 10.88 8.15 -31.63
CA VAL A 472 10.78 7.09 -32.63
C VAL A 472 12.18 6.56 -32.92
N CYS A 473 12.41 5.29 -32.58
CA CYS A 473 13.71 4.63 -32.73
C CYS A 473 13.67 3.55 -33.81
N ARG A 474 14.77 3.37 -34.52
CA ARG A 474 14.96 2.35 -35.59
C ARG A 474 16.34 1.74 -35.50
N GLY A 475 16.46 0.51 -36.06
CA GLY A 475 17.71 -0.22 -36.09
C GLY A 475 18.11 -0.74 -34.72
N LEU A 476 17.41 -1.76 -34.22
CA LEU A 476 17.75 -2.42 -32.97
C LEU A 476 19.13 -3.06 -33.07
N ARG A 477 20.04 -2.76 -32.15
CA ARG A 477 21.42 -3.27 -32.14
C ARG A 477 21.53 -4.65 -31.48
N GLY A 478 20.82 -5.62 -32.01
CA GLY A 478 20.73 -6.97 -31.48
C GLY A 478 19.34 -7.54 -31.63
N THR A 479 19.01 -8.52 -30.84
CA THR A 479 17.63 -9.05 -30.74
C THR A 479 17.03 -8.67 -29.41
N TRP A 480 15.71 -8.53 -29.36
CA TRP A 480 15.01 -8.25 -28.11
C TRP A 480 15.35 -9.25 -26.99
N ALA A 481 15.51 -10.52 -27.35
CA ALA A 481 15.88 -11.56 -26.38
C ALA A 481 17.31 -11.37 -25.81
N GLN A 482 18.23 -10.81 -26.59
CA GLN A 482 19.59 -10.50 -26.11
C GLN A 482 19.62 -9.25 -25.23
N LEU A 483 18.78 -8.28 -25.54
CA LEU A 483 18.77 -6.97 -24.88
C LEU A 483 17.90 -6.95 -23.61
N GLU A 484 16.96 -7.88 -23.43
CA GLU A 484 16.11 -7.92 -22.25
C GLU A 484 16.89 -7.84 -20.93
N PRO A 485 17.93 -8.66 -20.69
CA PRO A 485 18.67 -8.64 -19.42
C PRO A 485 19.41 -7.32 -19.17
N GLU A 486 19.79 -6.59 -20.24
CA GLU A 486 20.48 -5.30 -20.14
C GLU A 486 19.51 -4.14 -19.92
N MET A 487 18.28 -4.29 -20.40
CA MET A 487 17.23 -3.26 -20.28
C MET A 487 16.44 -3.41 -18.98
N ARG A 488 16.24 -4.64 -18.50
CA ARG A 488 15.44 -4.94 -17.32
C ARG A 488 15.97 -4.26 -16.06
N TYR A 489 15.08 -3.68 -15.26
CA TYR A 489 15.43 -3.06 -13.99
C TYR A 489 14.30 -3.18 -12.96
N LEU A 490 14.68 -3.10 -11.67
CA LEU A 490 13.79 -3.14 -10.51
C LEU A 490 13.67 -1.75 -9.90
N SER A 491 12.43 -1.32 -9.61
CA SER A 491 12.24 -0.01 -8.99
C SER A 491 10.91 0.13 -8.23
#